data_3541c7ef8b2f57e04616d3b3add228db
#
_entry.id   3541c7ef8b2f57e04616d3b3add228db
#
_cell.length_a   1.000
_cell.length_b   1.000
_cell.length_c   1.000
_cell.angle_alpha   90.00
_cell.angle_beta   90.00
_cell.angle_gamma   90.00
#
_symmetry.space_group_name_H-M   'P 1'
#
loop_
_entity.id
_entity.type
_entity.pdbx_description
1 polymer ?
#
loop_
_entity_poly.entity_id
_entity_poly.type
_entity_poly.pdbx_seq_one_letter_code
_entity_poly.pdbx_strand_id
1 'polypeptide(L)'
;TLLEAAGAEESAALCAELGLQFVELNMNLPEYADPAHMDREKLCALREKYGVYFTLHLDERLDGCDFNPLVRNAYQETLRRALELAQEAEMPIVNLHLNHGVYFTLPGKKTYLYAERREEYLQHIDEMRRIGEEGADENIALCVENTDGFLAQEKKALDLLMKSKRWGLTLDVGHMHSAGYVDDDVYIVHSGKLRHMHLHDALLM
;
A
#
# COMPACT_ATOMS: atom_id res chain seq x y z
N THR A 1 -12.53 -3.77 3.59
CA THR A 1 -13.07 -4.70 4.62
C THR A 1 -13.67 -3.90 5.76
N LEU A 2 -14.81 -4.32 6.29
CA LEU A 2 -15.46 -3.69 7.44
C LEU A 2 -15.12 -4.47 8.71
N LEU A 3 -14.91 -3.76 9.82
CA LEU A 3 -14.66 -4.38 11.13
C LEU A 3 -15.86 -5.19 11.62
N GLU A 4 -17.06 -4.80 11.17
CA GLU A 4 -18.33 -5.45 11.51
C GLU A 4 -18.60 -6.73 10.71
N ALA A 5 -17.89 -6.91 9.58
CA ALA A 5 -18.07 -8.08 8.73
C ALA A 5 -17.23 -9.27 9.26
N ALA A 6 -17.84 -10.45 9.32
CA ALA A 6 -17.17 -11.68 9.74
C ALA A 6 -16.27 -12.26 8.61
N GLY A 7 -15.34 -11.44 8.11
CA GLY A 7 -14.34 -11.83 7.14
C GLY A 7 -14.74 -11.60 5.67
N ALA A 8 -13.96 -12.21 4.77
CA ALA A 8 -14.04 -11.93 3.33
C ALA A 8 -15.39 -12.31 2.69
N GLU A 9 -16.04 -13.37 3.15
CA GLU A 9 -17.30 -13.83 2.56
C GLU A 9 -18.45 -12.86 2.84
N GLU A 10 -18.57 -12.39 4.07
CA GLU A 10 -19.61 -11.42 4.42
C GLU A 10 -19.35 -10.07 3.75
N SER A 11 -18.08 -9.65 3.69
CA SER A 11 -17.69 -8.44 2.95
C SER A 11 -18.00 -8.54 1.45
N ALA A 12 -17.75 -9.70 0.83
CA ALA A 12 -18.04 -9.93 -0.58
C ALA A 12 -19.57 -9.96 -0.86
N ALA A 13 -20.33 -10.59 0.03
CA ALA A 13 -21.79 -10.63 -0.08
C ALA A 13 -22.40 -9.22 0.00
N LEU A 14 -21.99 -8.42 1.00
CA LEU A 14 -22.41 -7.04 1.16
C LEU A 14 -21.99 -6.16 -0.01
N CYS A 15 -20.74 -6.32 -0.50
CA CYS A 15 -20.23 -5.61 -1.67
C CYS A 15 -21.15 -5.86 -2.90
N ALA A 16 -21.50 -7.12 -3.16
CA ALA A 16 -22.38 -7.49 -4.26
C ALA A 16 -23.82 -6.96 -4.07
N GLU A 17 -24.37 -7.02 -2.85
CA GLU A 17 -25.71 -6.48 -2.53
C GLU A 17 -25.78 -4.96 -2.79
N LEU A 18 -24.71 -4.24 -2.46
CA LEU A 18 -24.60 -2.80 -2.69
C LEU A 18 -24.26 -2.43 -4.14
N GLY A 19 -24.04 -3.42 -5.02
CA GLY A 19 -23.66 -3.19 -6.42
C GLY A 19 -22.23 -2.67 -6.58
N LEU A 20 -21.38 -2.87 -5.57
CA LEU A 20 -19.96 -2.51 -5.60
C LEU A 20 -19.17 -3.63 -6.29
N GLN A 21 -17.96 -3.35 -6.73
CA GLN A 21 -17.18 -4.22 -7.62
C GLN A 21 -16.04 -4.95 -6.92
N PHE A 22 -15.52 -4.41 -5.82
CA PHE A 22 -14.39 -5.02 -5.12
C PHE A 22 -14.44 -4.81 -3.62
N VAL A 23 -13.70 -5.67 -2.92
CA VAL A 23 -13.43 -5.58 -1.49
C VAL A 23 -11.92 -5.45 -1.30
N GLU A 24 -11.47 -4.41 -0.63
CA GLU A 24 -10.08 -4.32 -0.19
C GLU A 24 -9.89 -5.07 1.13
N LEU A 25 -9.02 -6.06 1.14
CA LEU A 25 -8.62 -6.79 2.33
C LEU A 25 -7.50 -6.01 3.03
N ASN A 26 -7.68 -5.73 4.32
CA ASN A 26 -6.75 -4.89 5.08
C ASN A 26 -5.90 -5.77 6.01
N MET A 27 -4.59 -5.82 5.78
CA MET A 27 -3.64 -6.62 6.56
C MET A 27 -3.39 -6.10 7.98
N ASN A 28 -3.94 -4.95 8.37
CA ASN A 28 -3.98 -4.56 9.79
C ASN A 28 -4.93 -5.45 10.61
N LEU A 29 -5.86 -6.15 9.95
CA LEU A 29 -6.78 -7.09 10.61
C LEU A 29 -6.09 -8.45 10.80
N PRO A 30 -6.20 -9.08 11.99
CA PRO A 30 -5.51 -10.33 12.31
C PRO A 30 -5.77 -11.47 11.32
N GLU A 31 -6.97 -11.55 10.75
CA GLU A 31 -7.37 -12.57 9.77
C GLU A 31 -6.68 -12.43 8.42
N TYR A 32 -6.11 -11.25 8.12
CA TYR A 32 -5.40 -10.96 6.86
C TYR A 32 -3.92 -10.61 7.08
N ALA A 33 -3.43 -10.64 8.33
CA ALA A 33 -2.10 -10.17 8.69
C ALA A 33 -0.95 -10.98 8.06
N ASP A 34 -1.18 -12.24 7.70
CA ASP A 34 -0.19 -13.07 7.02
C ASP A 34 -0.75 -13.60 5.68
N PRO A 35 -0.26 -13.07 4.54
CA PRO A 35 -0.71 -13.50 3.22
C PRO A 35 -0.55 -15.00 2.95
N ALA A 36 0.47 -15.64 3.56
CA ALA A 36 0.70 -17.08 3.38
C ALA A 36 -0.38 -17.96 4.03
N HIS A 37 -1.14 -17.43 4.96
CA HIS A 37 -2.24 -18.12 5.63
C HIS A 37 -3.63 -17.74 5.10
N MET A 38 -3.72 -16.82 4.15
CA MET A 38 -4.98 -16.48 3.49
C MET A 38 -5.40 -17.58 2.52
N ASP A 39 -6.67 -17.99 2.59
CA ASP A 39 -7.23 -19.05 1.76
C ASP A 39 -7.55 -18.52 0.35
N ARG A 40 -6.58 -18.66 -0.55
CA ARG A 40 -6.68 -18.24 -1.95
C ARG A 40 -7.81 -18.94 -2.72
N GLU A 41 -8.02 -20.24 -2.47
CA GLU A 41 -9.09 -21.00 -3.14
C GLU A 41 -10.46 -20.44 -2.74
N LYS A 42 -10.62 -20.13 -1.47
CA LYS A 42 -11.81 -19.45 -0.95
C LYS A 42 -12.00 -18.07 -1.58
N LEU A 43 -10.95 -17.26 -1.70
CA LEU A 43 -11.04 -15.92 -2.33
C LEU A 43 -11.46 -16.03 -3.80
N CYS A 44 -10.89 -16.97 -4.57
CA CYS A 44 -11.31 -17.24 -5.94
C CYS A 44 -12.76 -17.69 -6.03
N ALA A 45 -13.20 -18.60 -5.16
CA ALA A 45 -14.58 -19.07 -5.12
C ALA A 45 -15.58 -17.94 -4.75
N LEU A 46 -15.20 -17.05 -3.83
CA LEU A 46 -16.01 -15.87 -3.47
C LEU A 46 -16.10 -14.87 -4.63
N ARG A 47 -15.03 -14.66 -5.35
CA ARG A 47 -15.03 -13.82 -6.55
C ARG A 47 -16.01 -14.33 -7.60
N GLU A 48 -15.97 -15.64 -7.89
CA GLU A 48 -16.92 -16.27 -8.82
C GLU A 48 -18.37 -16.23 -8.31
N LYS A 49 -18.58 -16.52 -7.01
CA LYS A 49 -19.91 -16.58 -6.39
C LYS A 49 -20.61 -15.22 -6.38
N TYR A 50 -19.89 -14.15 -6.08
CA TYR A 50 -20.47 -12.82 -5.86
C TYR A 50 -20.21 -11.84 -7.01
N GLY A 51 -19.37 -12.19 -7.98
CA GLY A 51 -19.01 -11.30 -9.10
C GLY A 51 -18.22 -10.08 -8.66
N VAL A 52 -17.47 -10.18 -7.56
CA VAL A 52 -16.60 -9.13 -7.01
C VAL A 52 -15.14 -9.57 -7.11
N TYR A 53 -14.21 -8.63 -7.15
CA TYR A 53 -12.77 -8.97 -7.01
C TYR A 53 -12.23 -8.44 -5.67
N PHE A 54 -11.01 -8.83 -5.35
CA PHE A 54 -10.32 -8.37 -4.15
C PHE A 54 -9.11 -7.52 -4.51
N THR A 55 -8.79 -6.57 -3.64
CA THR A 55 -7.51 -5.86 -3.59
C THR A 55 -6.89 -6.08 -2.22
N LEU A 56 -5.62 -5.79 -2.04
CA LEU A 56 -4.91 -6.01 -0.80
C LEU A 56 -4.28 -4.70 -0.32
N HIS A 57 -4.59 -4.30 0.90
CA HIS A 57 -3.91 -3.22 1.59
C HIS A 57 -2.93 -3.81 2.59
N LEU A 58 -1.64 -3.52 2.43
CA LEU A 58 -0.61 -4.01 3.34
C LEU A 58 -0.72 -3.37 4.73
N ASP A 59 -0.10 -3.99 5.73
CA ASP A 59 -0.02 -3.44 7.10
C ASP A 59 0.61 -2.02 7.03
N GLU A 60 -0.04 -1.05 7.65
CA GLU A 60 0.42 0.36 7.68
C GLU A 60 1.82 0.52 8.27
N ARG A 61 2.25 -0.41 9.13
CA ARG A 61 3.58 -0.42 9.73
C ARG A 61 4.63 -1.11 8.88
N LEU A 62 4.24 -1.71 7.73
CA LEU A 62 5.18 -2.38 6.85
C LEU A 62 6.21 -1.38 6.33
N ASP A 63 7.44 -1.50 6.81
CA ASP A 63 8.56 -0.62 6.45
C ASP A 63 9.70 -1.44 5.82
N GLY A 64 9.56 -1.72 4.53
CA GLY A 64 10.58 -2.43 3.74
C GLY A 64 11.90 -1.67 3.59
N CYS A 65 12.02 -0.50 4.22
CA CYS A 65 13.23 0.33 4.22
C CYS A 65 13.91 0.43 5.60
N ASP A 66 13.39 -0.26 6.63
CA ASP A 66 13.94 -0.23 7.99
C ASP A 66 15.46 -0.51 7.98
N PHE A 67 16.22 0.29 8.74
CA PHE A 67 17.66 0.13 8.85
C PHE A 67 18.09 -1.10 9.65
N ASN A 68 17.19 -1.68 10.46
CA ASN A 68 17.43 -3.01 11.04
C ASN A 68 17.19 -4.08 9.96
N PRO A 69 18.23 -4.78 9.50
CA PRO A 69 18.10 -5.72 8.38
C PRO A 69 17.16 -6.90 8.70
N LEU A 70 17.00 -7.29 9.96
CA LEU A 70 16.08 -8.36 10.32
C LEU A 70 14.62 -7.91 10.13
N VAL A 71 14.29 -6.70 10.55
CA VAL A 71 12.95 -6.10 10.38
C VAL A 71 12.67 -5.86 8.91
N ARG A 72 13.59 -5.19 8.22
CA ARG A 72 13.49 -4.93 6.77
C ARG A 72 13.26 -6.21 5.98
N ASN A 73 14.06 -7.25 6.21
CA ASN A 73 13.93 -8.52 5.50
C ASN A 73 12.58 -9.20 5.77
N ALA A 74 12.07 -9.12 7.01
CA ALA A 74 10.74 -9.65 7.33
C ALA A 74 9.64 -8.90 6.56
N TYR A 75 9.69 -7.58 6.51
CA TYR A 75 8.72 -6.78 5.77
C TYR A 75 8.82 -6.98 4.23
N GLN A 76 10.04 -7.07 3.70
CA GLN A 76 10.25 -7.40 2.29
C GLN A 76 9.75 -8.81 1.94
N GLU A 77 9.89 -9.77 2.84
CA GLU A 77 9.32 -11.11 2.68
C GLU A 77 7.79 -11.09 2.73
N THR A 78 7.20 -10.30 3.63
CA THR A 78 5.75 -10.08 3.67
C THR A 78 5.23 -9.51 2.36
N LEU A 79 5.94 -8.54 1.77
CA LEU A 79 5.59 -8.01 0.45
C LEU A 79 5.64 -9.08 -0.65
N ARG A 80 6.66 -9.96 -0.67
CA ARG A 80 6.73 -11.05 -1.65
C ARG A 80 5.54 -11.99 -1.54
N ARG A 81 5.18 -12.40 -0.31
CA ARG A 81 4.01 -13.26 -0.06
C ARG A 81 2.70 -12.58 -0.43
N ALA A 82 2.59 -11.28 -0.20
CA ALA A 82 1.43 -10.51 -0.62
C ALA A 82 1.28 -10.47 -2.16
N LEU A 83 2.39 -10.36 -2.89
CA LEU A 83 2.39 -10.42 -4.35
C LEU A 83 2.07 -11.83 -4.88
N GLU A 84 2.59 -12.88 -4.26
CA GLU A 84 2.23 -14.27 -4.57
C GLU A 84 0.73 -14.50 -4.37
N LEU A 85 0.16 -14.08 -3.24
CA LEU A 85 -1.27 -14.16 -3.00
C LEU A 85 -2.06 -13.34 -4.04
N ALA A 86 -1.63 -12.12 -4.33
CA ALA A 86 -2.31 -11.26 -5.30
C ALA A 86 -2.33 -11.89 -6.70
N GLN A 87 -1.24 -12.55 -7.10
CA GLN A 87 -1.17 -13.27 -8.36
C GLN A 87 -2.09 -14.49 -8.39
N GLU A 88 -2.08 -15.30 -7.32
CA GLU A 88 -2.88 -16.53 -7.22
C GLU A 88 -4.39 -16.27 -7.07
N ALA A 89 -4.77 -15.18 -6.39
CA ALA A 89 -6.16 -14.74 -6.21
C ALA A 89 -6.62 -13.69 -7.23
N GLU A 90 -5.78 -13.38 -8.23
CA GLU A 90 -6.05 -12.41 -9.31
C GLU A 90 -6.46 -11.02 -8.75
N MET A 91 -5.73 -10.53 -7.76
CA MET A 91 -5.94 -9.20 -7.18
C MET A 91 -5.18 -8.15 -8.01
N PRO A 92 -5.84 -7.16 -8.60
CA PRO A 92 -5.18 -6.20 -9.49
C PRO A 92 -4.36 -5.13 -8.77
N ILE A 93 -4.61 -4.91 -7.47
CA ILE A 93 -3.98 -3.84 -6.69
C ILE A 93 -3.44 -4.40 -5.37
N VAL A 94 -2.20 -4.04 -5.07
CA VAL A 94 -1.59 -4.17 -3.74
C VAL A 94 -1.23 -2.77 -3.28
N ASN A 95 -1.94 -2.26 -2.28
CA ASN A 95 -1.77 -0.91 -1.74
C ASN A 95 -0.82 -0.90 -0.55
N LEU A 96 -0.01 0.13 -0.41
CA LEU A 96 0.93 0.30 0.70
C LEU A 96 1.24 1.78 0.99
N HIS A 97 1.73 2.01 2.21
CA HIS A 97 2.25 3.32 2.62
C HIS A 97 3.78 3.37 2.53
N LEU A 98 4.35 4.55 2.35
CA LEU A 98 5.74 4.81 2.70
C LEU A 98 5.79 5.32 4.14
N ASN A 99 6.64 4.70 4.95
CA ASN A 99 6.83 5.12 6.34
C ASN A 99 7.85 6.25 6.45
N HIS A 100 7.54 7.27 7.26
CA HIS A 100 8.48 8.37 7.54
C HIS A 100 9.76 7.91 8.27
N GLY A 101 9.70 6.71 8.86
CA GLY A 101 10.78 6.17 9.68
C GLY A 101 10.93 6.90 11.02
N VAL A 102 12.00 6.57 11.72
CA VAL A 102 12.33 7.15 13.02
C VAL A 102 12.79 8.62 12.86
N TYR A 103 12.36 9.47 13.78
CA TYR A 103 12.85 10.84 13.88
C TYR A 103 13.42 11.15 15.25
N PHE A 104 14.32 12.12 15.29
CA PHE A 104 14.87 12.72 16.52
C PHE A 104 14.39 14.15 16.63
N THR A 105 13.99 14.54 17.83
CA THR A 105 13.68 15.93 18.14
C THR A 105 14.96 16.64 18.59
N LEU A 106 15.47 17.49 17.72
CA LEU A 106 16.60 18.37 18.00
C LEU A 106 16.08 19.77 18.37
N PRO A 107 16.90 20.65 19.00
CA PRO A 107 16.48 22.03 19.25
C PRO A 107 15.99 22.71 17.97
N GLY A 108 14.69 23.03 17.92
CA GLY A 108 14.07 23.77 16.82
C GLY A 108 13.66 22.95 15.60
N LYS A 109 13.90 21.63 15.54
CA LYS A 109 13.48 20.79 14.39
C LYS A 109 13.26 19.32 14.73
N LYS A 110 12.36 18.67 13.97
CA LYS A 110 12.35 17.21 13.79
C LYS A 110 13.35 16.83 12.69
N THR A 111 14.13 15.77 12.94
CA THR A 111 15.12 15.24 11.98
C THR A 111 14.82 13.79 11.74
N TYR A 112 14.31 13.46 10.55
CA TYR A 112 13.99 12.11 10.15
C TYR A 112 15.25 11.36 9.71
N LEU A 113 15.41 10.14 10.19
CA LEU A 113 16.62 9.35 9.92
C LEU A 113 16.76 9.01 8.43
N TYR A 114 15.65 8.78 7.73
CA TYR A 114 15.66 8.55 6.28
C TYR A 114 16.09 9.78 5.47
N ALA A 115 15.82 10.98 5.96
CA ALA A 115 16.35 12.20 5.33
C ALA A 115 17.86 12.34 5.52
N GLU A 116 18.36 12.04 6.72
CA GLU A 116 19.80 12.12 7.04
C GLU A 116 20.61 11.00 6.35
N ARG A 117 20.01 9.82 6.16
CA ARG A 117 20.60 8.65 5.49
C ARG A 117 19.96 8.39 4.13
N ARG A 118 19.68 9.46 3.39
CA ARG A 118 18.89 9.40 2.16
C ARG A 118 19.42 8.42 1.11
N GLU A 119 20.73 8.30 0.93
CA GLU A 119 21.32 7.39 -0.05
C GLU A 119 21.02 5.93 0.30
N GLU A 120 21.19 5.56 1.58
CA GLU A 120 20.90 4.23 2.08
C GLU A 120 19.40 3.92 2.02
N TYR A 121 18.55 4.88 2.41
CA TYR A 121 17.10 4.78 2.26
C TYR A 121 16.69 4.53 0.79
N LEU A 122 17.22 5.28 -0.16
CA LEU A 122 16.91 5.10 -1.59
C LEU A 122 17.45 3.77 -2.15
N GLN A 123 18.52 3.19 -1.58
CA GLN A 123 18.95 1.84 -1.91
C GLN A 123 17.89 0.80 -1.49
N HIS A 124 17.33 0.92 -0.29
CA HIS A 124 16.26 0.04 0.18
C HIS A 124 14.96 0.24 -0.65
N ILE A 125 14.64 1.46 -1.05
CA ILE A 125 13.54 1.73 -2.00
C ILE A 125 13.78 1.03 -3.34
N ASP A 126 15.01 1.00 -3.85
CA ASP A 126 15.33 0.27 -5.09
C ASP A 126 15.20 -1.25 -4.91
N GLU A 127 15.50 -1.77 -3.72
CA GLU A 127 15.20 -3.17 -3.37
C GLU A 127 13.69 -3.44 -3.42
N MET A 128 12.87 -2.59 -2.80
CA MET A 128 11.41 -2.67 -2.86
C MET A 128 10.90 -2.60 -4.30
N ARG A 129 11.44 -1.68 -5.10
CA ARG A 129 11.08 -1.56 -6.52
C ARG A 129 11.33 -2.86 -7.27
N ARG A 130 12.49 -3.49 -7.06
CA ARG A 130 12.84 -4.78 -7.68
C ARG A 130 11.94 -5.91 -7.22
N ILE A 131 11.61 -5.99 -5.94
CA ILE A 131 10.66 -6.98 -5.42
C ILE A 131 9.32 -6.86 -6.17
N GLY A 132 8.82 -5.64 -6.37
CA GLY A 132 7.60 -5.41 -7.12
C GLY A 132 7.72 -5.80 -8.61
N GLU A 133 8.87 -5.57 -9.24
CA GLU A 133 9.11 -5.94 -10.64
C GLU A 133 9.22 -7.46 -10.83
N GLU A 134 9.80 -8.16 -9.87
CA GLU A 134 10.02 -9.61 -9.92
C GLU A 134 8.79 -10.40 -9.49
N GLY A 135 8.04 -9.89 -8.49
CA GLY A 135 6.90 -10.59 -7.88
C GLY A 135 5.54 -10.24 -8.46
N ALA A 136 5.39 -9.12 -9.17
CA ALA A 136 4.11 -8.74 -9.77
C ALA A 136 4.06 -9.06 -11.26
N ASP A 137 3.04 -9.77 -11.70
CA ASP A 137 2.75 -9.93 -13.13
C ASP A 137 2.22 -8.62 -13.76
N GLU A 138 1.92 -8.63 -15.07
CA GLU A 138 1.52 -7.41 -15.78
C GLU A 138 0.16 -6.85 -15.35
N ASN A 139 -0.65 -7.63 -14.65
CA ASN A 139 -2.00 -7.24 -14.23
C ASN A 139 -2.03 -6.67 -12.80
N ILE A 140 -0.93 -6.78 -12.05
CA ILE A 140 -0.85 -6.31 -10.66
C ILE A 140 -0.11 -4.98 -10.61
N ALA A 141 -0.71 -4.00 -9.94
CA ALA A 141 -0.07 -2.73 -9.62
C ALA A 141 0.18 -2.61 -8.10
N LEU A 142 1.42 -2.28 -7.73
CA LEU A 142 1.75 -1.86 -6.38
C LEU A 142 1.53 -0.35 -6.28
N CYS A 143 0.62 0.08 -5.43
CA CYS A 143 0.23 1.47 -5.34
C CYS A 143 0.67 2.07 -4.01
N VAL A 144 1.38 3.18 -4.07
CA VAL A 144 1.76 3.96 -2.88
C VAL A 144 0.67 4.98 -2.60
N GLU A 145 0.16 4.96 -1.39
CA GLU A 145 -0.88 5.85 -0.91
C GLU A 145 -0.30 7.05 -0.16
N ASN A 146 -0.94 8.22 -0.34
CA ASN A 146 -0.68 9.38 0.50
C ASN A 146 -1.35 9.23 1.86
N THR A 147 -0.68 9.71 2.90
CA THR A 147 -1.18 9.74 4.27
C THR A 147 -1.23 11.19 4.80
N ASP A 148 -0.31 11.57 5.68
CA ASP A 148 -0.22 12.90 6.29
C ASP A 148 0.76 13.85 5.56
N GLY A 149 1.13 13.49 4.33
CA GLY A 149 2.01 14.23 3.43
C GLY A 149 3.37 13.57 3.24
N PHE A 150 3.79 13.42 1.97
CA PHE A 150 5.10 12.86 1.63
C PHE A 150 6.24 13.81 2.02
N LEU A 151 7.16 13.32 2.81
CA LEU A 151 8.38 14.04 3.12
C LEU A 151 9.33 14.12 1.89
N ALA A 152 10.28 15.04 1.91
CA ALA A 152 11.16 15.28 0.76
C ALA A 152 11.95 14.04 0.29
N GLN A 153 12.37 13.15 1.22
CA GLN A 153 13.01 11.89 0.88
C GLN A 153 12.03 10.88 0.27
N GLU A 154 10.75 10.91 0.68
CA GLU A 154 9.70 10.04 0.15
C GLU A 154 9.28 10.47 -1.26
N LYS A 155 9.20 11.78 -1.53
CA LYS A 155 9.00 12.27 -2.90
C LYS A 155 10.11 11.79 -3.84
N LYS A 156 11.37 11.69 -3.36
CA LYS A 156 12.47 11.09 -4.12
C LYS A 156 12.34 9.56 -4.26
N ALA A 157 11.81 8.89 -3.25
CA ALA A 157 11.47 7.47 -3.35
C ALA A 157 10.39 7.23 -4.40
N LEU A 158 9.34 8.06 -4.42
CA LEU A 158 8.30 8.00 -5.47
C LEU A 158 8.87 8.22 -6.87
N ASP A 159 9.75 9.22 -7.06
CA ASP A 159 10.44 9.43 -8.35
C ASP A 159 11.17 8.15 -8.83
N LEU A 160 11.71 7.34 -7.89
CA LEU A 160 12.39 6.09 -8.20
C LEU A 160 11.41 4.95 -8.51
N LEU A 161 10.40 4.76 -7.66
CA LEU A 161 9.37 3.72 -7.82
C LEU A 161 8.59 3.90 -9.12
N MET A 162 8.22 5.14 -9.44
CA MET A 162 7.41 5.45 -10.63
C MET A 162 8.14 5.24 -11.96
N LYS A 163 9.44 4.94 -11.96
CA LYS A 163 10.15 4.45 -13.15
C LYS A 163 9.68 3.06 -13.58
N SER A 164 9.22 2.25 -12.64
CA SER A 164 8.67 0.93 -12.91
C SER A 164 7.25 1.01 -13.45
N LYS A 165 6.87 0.06 -14.33
CA LYS A 165 5.49 -0.09 -14.80
C LYS A 165 4.59 -0.76 -13.78
N ARG A 166 5.17 -1.48 -12.82
CA ARG A 166 4.43 -2.18 -11.75
C ARG A 166 4.02 -1.26 -10.62
N TRP A 167 4.69 -0.14 -10.46
CA TRP A 167 4.42 0.82 -9.42
C TRP A 167 3.50 1.95 -9.88
N GLY A 168 2.57 2.29 -9.02
CA GLY A 168 1.57 3.33 -9.21
C GLY A 168 1.27 4.08 -7.92
N LEU A 169 0.24 4.89 -7.97
CA LEU A 169 -0.24 5.69 -6.85
C LEU A 169 -1.69 5.33 -6.52
N THR A 170 -2.00 5.33 -5.23
CA THR A 170 -3.35 5.44 -4.68
C THR A 170 -3.55 6.87 -4.21
N LEU A 171 -4.62 7.51 -4.63
CA LEU A 171 -5.06 8.79 -4.08
C LEU A 171 -6.08 8.53 -2.98
N ASP A 172 -5.71 8.78 -1.74
CA ASP A 172 -6.67 8.89 -0.66
C ASP A 172 -7.13 10.35 -0.51
N VAL A 173 -8.40 10.58 -0.81
CA VAL A 173 -8.98 11.94 -0.84
C VAL A 173 -9.15 12.50 0.56
N GLY A 174 -9.47 11.67 1.54
CA GLY A 174 -9.61 12.09 2.93
C GLY A 174 -8.27 12.48 3.54
N HIS A 175 -7.23 11.67 3.33
CA HIS A 175 -5.86 11.98 3.74
C HIS A 175 -5.34 13.25 3.04
N MET A 176 -5.57 13.38 1.73
CA MET A 176 -5.19 14.57 0.97
C MET A 176 -5.82 15.84 1.56
N HIS A 177 -7.13 15.78 1.88
CA HIS A 177 -7.84 16.90 2.50
C HIS A 177 -7.30 17.20 3.90
N SER A 178 -7.13 16.20 4.76
CA SER A 178 -6.62 16.36 6.13
C SER A 178 -5.20 16.93 6.17
N ALA A 179 -4.36 16.55 5.21
CA ALA A 179 -3.00 17.05 5.06
C ALA A 179 -2.93 18.45 4.41
N GLY A 180 -4.07 19.05 4.04
CA GLY A 180 -4.10 20.37 3.42
C GLY A 180 -3.56 20.43 2.01
N TYR A 181 -3.69 19.33 1.25
CA TYR A 181 -3.31 19.22 -0.17
C TYR A 181 -1.80 19.38 -0.43
N VAL A 182 -0.96 18.99 0.55
CA VAL A 182 0.51 19.16 0.47
C VAL A 182 1.18 18.28 -0.58
N ASP A 183 0.47 17.28 -1.11
CA ASP A 183 0.96 16.32 -2.08
C ASP A 183 0.40 16.52 -3.51
N ASP A 184 -0.32 17.61 -3.76
CA ASP A 184 -0.86 17.93 -5.09
C ASP A 184 0.23 17.84 -6.18
N ASP A 185 1.44 18.32 -5.89
CA ASP A 185 2.58 18.28 -6.80
C ASP A 185 2.96 16.85 -7.21
N VAL A 186 2.89 15.89 -6.30
CA VAL A 186 3.17 14.47 -6.55
C VAL A 186 2.17 13.89 -7.55
N TYR A 187 0.88 14.14 -7.34
CA TYR A 187 -0.18 13.61 -8.20
C TYR A 187 -0.23 14.30 -9.56
N ILE A 188 0.14 15.58 -9.65
CA ILE A 188 0.29 16.29 -10.93
C ILE A 188 1.46 15.69 -11.73
N VAL A 189 2.63 15.56 -11.12
CA VAL A 189 3.85 15.06 -11.78
C VAL A 189 3.67 13.60 -12.22
N HIS A 190 3.06 12.76 -11.37
CA HIS A 190 2.88 11.34 -11.61
C HIS A 190 1.45 10.96 -12.04
N SER A 191 0.67 11.87 -12.62
CA SER A 191 -0.76 11.66 -12.96
C SER A 191 -1.02 10.39 -13.79
N GLY A 192 -0.11 10.03 -14.70
CA GLY A 192 -0.19 8.78 -15.47
C GLY A 192 0.02 7.50 -14.67
N LYS A 193 0.34 7.61 -13.36
CA LYS A 193 0.59 6.50 -12.43
C LYS A 193 -0.54 6.26 -11.43
N LEU A 194 -1.57 7.09 -11.43
CA LEU A 194 -2.75 6.86 -10.59
C LEU A 194 -3.46 5.58 -11.04
N ARG A 195 -3.65 4.64 -10.11
CA ARG A 195 -4.24 3.32 -10.34
C ARG A 195 -5.38 2.99 -9.41
N HIS A 196 -5.39 3.59 -8.23
CA HIS A 196 -6.33 3.29 -7.17
C HIS A 196 -6.76 4.57 -6.46
N MET A 197 -7.89 4.53 -5.77
CA MET A 197 -8.42 5.67 -5.02
C MET A 197 -9.17 5.20 -3.78
N HIS A 198 -8.90 5.86 -2.66
CA HIS A 198 -9.72 5.76 -1.46
C HIS A 198 -10.57 7.01 -1.32
N LEU A 199 -11.86 6.80 -1.04
CA LEU A 199 -12.83 7.87 -0.85
C LEU A 199 -13.44 7.75 0.54
N HIS A 200 -13.14 8.68 1.40
CA HIS A 200 -13.78 8.84 2.68
C HIS A 200 -13.89 10.32 3.05
N ASP A 201 -14.80 10.64 3.93
CA ASP A 201 -14.95 12.00 4.46
C ASP A 201 -13.86 12.29 5.50
N ALA A 202 -13.40 13.52 5.56
CA ALA A 202 -12.40 13.97 6.51
C ALA A 202 -12.66 15.40 6.97
N LEU A 203 -12.34 15.66 8.22
CA LEU A 203 -12.36 17.01 8.79
C LEU A 203 -10.92 17.54 8.84
N LEU A 204 -10.75 18.82 8.49
CA LEU A 204 -9.50 19.52 8.79
C LEU A 204 -9.34 19.58 10.31
N MET A 205 -8.26 19.03 10.84
CA MET A 205 -7.91 19.10 12.26
C MET A 205 -7.01 20.31 12.54
#